data_a8de76401770f2732202ba8f30affc88
#
_entry.id   a8de76401770f2732202ba8f30affc88
#
_cell.length_a   1.000
_cell.length_b   1.000
_cell.length_c   1.000
_cell.angle_alpha   90.00
_cell.angle_beta   90.00
_cell.angle_gamma   90.00
#
_symmetry.space_group_name_H-M   'P 1'
#
loop_
_entity.id
_entity.type
_entity.pdbx_description
1 polymer ?
#
loop_
_entity_poly.entity_id
_entity_poly.type
_entity_poly.pdbx_seq_one_letter_code
_entity_poly.pdbx_strand_id
1 'polypeptide(L)'
;MARIAGVNIPTNKRVVVALQYIHGIGPAKAKEIMHKVSMPDARRVSQLTDQEVLQLREVIDRDYMVEGDLRREVAMNIKRLMDLGCYRGLRHRRGLPVRGQRTHTNARTRKGPARPIAGKKK
;
A
#
# COMPACT_ATOMS: atom_id res chain seq x y z
N MET A 1 8.64 20.56 -1.25
CA MET A 1 8.01 19.25 -1.35
C MET A 1 7.17 18.97 -0.11
N ALA A 2 5.92 18.59 -0.27
CA ALA A 2 5.08 18.29 0.88
C ALA A 2 5.36 16.87 1.39
N ARG A 3 5.28 16.71 2.69
CA ARG A 3 5.49 15.40 3.33
C ARG A 3 4.27 15.06 4.17
N ILE A 4 3.61 13.97 3.82
CA ILE A 4 2.38 13.51 4.49
C ILE A 4 2.56 12.04 4.86
N ALA A 5 2.22 11.70 6.10
CA ALA A 5 2.36 10.34 6.63
C ALA A 5 3.78 9.78 6.46
N GLY A 6 4.78 10.64 6.53
CA GLY A 6 6.17 10.25 6.35
C GLY A 6 6.60 10.07 4.90
N VAL A 7 5.75 10.38 3.94
CA VAL A 7 6.02 10.22 2.51
C VAL A 7 6.17 11.56 1.85
N ASN A 8 7.23 11.73 1.06
CA ASN A 8 7.42 12.91 0.23
C ASN A 8 6.56 12.77 -1.03
N ILE A 9 5.57 13.64 -1.18
CA ILE A 9 4.70 13.58 -2.35
C ILE A 9 5.21 14.51 -3.45
N PRO A 10 5.06 14.13 -4.73
CA PRO A 10 5.55 14.94 -5.84
C PRO A 10 4.85 16.29 -5.91
N THR A 11 5.59 17.35 -6.18
CA THR A 11 5.03 18.69 -6.27
C THR A 11 4.41 19.00 -7.62
N ASN A 12 4.79 18.27 -8.65
CA ASN A 12 4.31 18.50 -10.02
C ASN A 12 3.06 17.71 -10.37
N LYS A 13 2.45 17.02 -9.41
CA LYS A 13 1.24 16.23 -9.61
C LYS A 13 0.04 16.91 -8.96
N ARG A 14 -1.17 16.56 -9.43
CA ARG A 14 -2.38 16.98 -8.73
C ARG A 14 -2.43 16.30 -7.37
N VAL A 15 -3.05 16.94 -6.41
CA VAL A 15 -3.10 16.40 -5.05
C VAL A 15 -3.77 15.02 -5.03
N VAL A 16 -4.84 14.84 -5.78
CA VAL A 16 -5.56 13.56 -5.82
C VAL A 16 -4.68 12.43 -6.35
N VAL A 17 -3.77 12.72 -7.27
CA VAL A 17 -2.81 11.73 -7.79
C VAL A 17 -1.67 11.53 -6.80
N ALA A 18 -1.15 12.61 -6.25
CA ALA A 18 -0.02 12.57 -5.32
C ALA A 18 -0.34 11.81 -4.04
N LEU A 19 -1.56 11.91 -3.54
CA LEU A 19 -1.98 11.18 -2.34
C LEU A 19 -1.89 9.66 -2.51
N GLN A 20 -1.99 9.18 -3.74
CA GLN A 20 -1.90 7.74 -4.01
C GLN A 20 -0.49 7.17 -3.85
N TYR A 21 0.52 8.03 -3.68
CA TYR A 21 1.88 7.61 -3.35
C TYR A 21 1.98 7.10 -1.91
N ILE A 22 0.99 7.40 -1.08
CA ILE A 22 0.95 6.94 0.30
C ILE A 22 0.38 5.51 0.31
N HIS A 23 1.09 4.59 0.96
CA HIS A 23 0.61 3.22 1.09
C HIS A 23 -0.70 3.18 1.87
N GLY A 24 -1.73 2.66 1.27
CA GLY A 24 -3.07 2.60 1.85
C GLY A 24 -4.07 3.56 1.25
N ILE A 25 -3.63 4.48 0.37
CA ILE A 25 -4.51 5.42 -0.31
C ILE A 25 -4.50 5.13 -1.80
N GLY A 26 -5.64 4.71 -2.33
CA GLY A 26 -5.85 4.50 -3.75
C GLY A 26 -6.69 5.63 -4.35
N PRO A 27 -7.13 5.48 -5.62
CA PRO A 27 -7.91 6.54 -6.28
C PRO A 27 -9.19 6.92 -5.54
N ALA A 28 -9.93 5.95 -5.03
CA ALA A 28 -11.19 6.21 -4.34
C ALA A 28 -10.99 6.97 -3.04
N LYS A 29 -10.02 6.54 -2.24
CA LYS A 29 -9.73 7.20 -0.97
C LYS A 29 -9.13 8.59 -1.17
N ALA A 30 -8.32 8.77 -2.21
CA ALA A 30 -7.78 10.08 -2.54
C ALA A 30 -8.89 11.07 -2.86
N LYS A 31 -9.88 10.66 -3.65
CA LYS A 31 -11.04 11.49 -3.97
C LYS A 31 -11.86 11.81 -2.71
N GLU A 32 -12.04 10.82 -1.86
CA GLU A 32 -12.77 10.98 -0.61
C GLU A 32 -12.09 12.01 0.30
N ILE A 33 -10.76 11.95 0.40
CA ILE A 33 -9.98 12.92 1.18
C ILE A 33 -10.14 14.33 0.62
N MET A 34 -10.03 14.47 -0.71
CA MET A 34 -10.21 15.77 -1.36
C MET A 34 -11.59 16.36 -1.06
N HIS A 35 -12.62 15.52 -1.08
CA HIS A 35 -13.97 15.94 -0.76
C HIS A 35 -14.10 16.40 0.70
N LYS A 36 -13.49 15.67 1.62
CA LYS A 36 -13.53 15.99 3.05
C LYS A 36 -12.88 17.32 3.38
N VAL A 37 -11.82 17.69 2.66
CA VAL A 37 -11.14 18.97 2.86
C VAL A 37 -11.66 20.06 1.91
N SER A 38 -12.68 19.75 1.12
CA SER A 38 -13.32 20.69 0.18
C SER A 38 -12.31 21.30 -0.81
N MET A 39 -11.45 20.49 -1.34
CA MET A 39 -10.37 20.91 -2.24
C MET A 39 -10.72 20.55 -3.69
N PRO A 40 -10.49 21.45 -4.67
CA PRO A 40 -10.77 21.13 -6.08
C PRO A 40 -9.88 20.00 -6.59
N ASP A 41 -10.43 19.16 -7.47
CA ASP A 41 -9.70 18.03 -8.04
C ASP A 41 -8.48 18.46 -8.86
N ALA A 42 -8.52 19.64 -9.46
CA ALA A 42 -7.42 20.15 -10.28
C ALA A 42 -6.27 20.74 -9.46
N ARG A 43 -6.42 20.81 -8.14
CA ARG A 43 -5.39 21.39 -7.28
C ARG A 43 -4.10 20.60 -7.37
N ARG A 44 -2.98 21.32 -7.51
CA ARG A 44 -1.66 20.69 -7.56
C ARG A 44 -0.95 20.84 -6.21
N VAL A 45 -0.04 19.90 -5.94
CA VAL A 45 0.72 19.91 -4.68
C VAL A 45 1.52 21.22 -4.53
N SER A 46 2.07 21.72 -5.62
CA SER A 46 2.84 22.98 -5.60
C SER A 46 2.01 24.20 -5.21
N GLN A 47 0.69 24.10 -5.30
CA GLN A 47 -0.23 25.19 -4.96
C GLN A 47 -0.72 25.12 -3.50
N LEU A 48 -0.32 24.10 -2.75
CA LEU A 48 -0.79 23.90 -1.39
C LEU A 48 -0.12 24.89 -0.43
N THR A 49 -0.93 25.44 0.46
CA THR A 49 -0.41 26.22 1.59
C THR A 49 -0.08 25.28 2.74
N ASP A 50 0.71 25.75 3.70
CA ASP A 50 1.05 24.96 4.87
C ASP A 50 -0.20 24.52 5.65
N GLN A 51 -1.19 25.39 5.71
CA GLN A 51 -2.46 25.11 6.38
C GLN A 51 -3.22 23.98 5.68
N GLU A 52 -3.24 23.99 4.35
CA GLU A 52 -3.88 22.95 3.58
C GLU A 52 -3.19 21.60 3.76
N VAL A 53 -1.86 21.59 3.79
CA VAL A 53 -1.08 20.37 4.07
C VAL A 53 -1.43 19.84 5.45
N LEU A 54 -1.55 20.72 6.43
CA LEU A 54 -1.91 20.31 7.78
C LEU A 54 -3.30 19.70 7.84
N GLN A 55 -4.27 20.26 7.12
CA GLN A 55 -5.62 19.70 7.03
C GLN A 55 -5.60 18.31 6.43
N LEU A 56 -4.82 18.08 5.37
CA LEU A 56 -4.68 16.76 4.76
C LEU A 56 -4.11 15.76 5.74
N ARG A 57 -3.07 16.15 6.47
CA ARG A 57 -2.45 15.30 7.49
C ARG A 57 -3.45 14.90 8.57
N GLU A 58 -4.21 15.85 9.05
CA GLU A 58 -5.19 15.60 10.11
C GLU A 58 -6.28 14.63 9.66
N VAL A 59 -6.81 14.80 8.44
CA VAL A 59 -7.84 13.91 7.91
C VAL A 59 -7.28 12.50 7.74
N ILE A 60 -6.08 12.38 7.20
CA ILE A 60 -5.46 11.06 6.97
C ILE A 60 -5.18 10.37 8.30
N ASP A 61 -4.62 11.09 9.27
CA ASP A 61 -4.31 10.50 10.58
C ASP A 61 -5.56 10.05 11.33
N ARG A 62 -6.65 10.81 11.19
CA ARG A 62 -7.89 10.54 11.91
C ARG A 62 -8.69 9.41 11.30
N ASP A 63 -8.83 9.39 9.98
CA ASP A 63 -9.80 8.53 9.31
C ASP A 63 -9.20 7.35 8.55
N TYR A 64 -7.89 7.30 8.36
CA TYR A 64 -7.26 6.29 7.52
C TYR A 64 -6.06 5.64 8.20
N MET A 65 -5.90 4.37 7.94
CA MET A 65 -4.71 3.63 8.38
C MET A 65 -3.78 3.52 7.17
N VAL A 66 -2.60 4.13 7.26
CA VAL A 66 -1.68 4.21 6.12
C VAL A 66 -0.25 3.90 6.56
N GLU A 67 0.62 3.66 5.55
CA GLU A 67 2.06 3.47 5.71
C GLU A 67 2.42 2.46 6.78
N GLY A 68 3.28 2.83 7.74
CA GLY A 68 3.77 1.90 8.75
C GLY A 68 2.68 1.23 9.56
N ASP A 69 1.63 1.95 9.91
CA ASP A 69 0.51 1.39 10.67
C ASP A 69 -0.22 0.32 9.87
N LEU A 70 -0.47 0.59 8.58
CA LEU A 70 -1.12 -0.39 7.70
C LEU A 70 -0.23 -1.60 7.48
N ARG A 71 1.05 -1.38 7.23
CA ARG A 71 1.99 -2.49 7.06
C ARG A 71 2.06 -3.38 8.29
N ARG A 72 2.03 -2.76 9.47
CA ARG A 72 2.03 -3.48 10.74
C ARG A 72 0.77 -4.31 10.89
N GLU A 73 -0.39 -3.75 10.54
CA GLU A 73 -1.65 -4.47 10.61
C GLU A 73 -1.67 -5.68 9.68
N VAL A 74 -1.21 -5.50 8.43
CA VAL A 74 -1.13 -6.59 7.45
C VAL A 74 -0.21 -7.69 7.98
N ALA A 75 0.96 -7.32 8.52
CA ALA A 75 1.90 -8.28 9.08
C ALA A 75 1.30 -9.04 10.25
N MET A 76 0.56 -8.36 11.12
CA MET A 76 -0.12 -9.01 12.25
C MET A 76 -1.21 -9.96 11.79
N ASN A 77 -1.95 -9.60 10.76
CA ASN A 77 -3.01 -10.46 10.21
C ASN A 77 -2.42 -11.74 9.62
N ILE A 78 -1.31 -11.61 8.90
CA ILE A 78 -0.59 -12.76 8.34
C ILE A 78 -0.06 -13.64 9.46
N LYS A 79 0.53 -13.06 10.48
CA LYS A 79 1.04 -13.80 11.64
C LYS A 79 -0.08 -14.57 12.34
N ARG A 80 -1.24 -13.94 12.48
CA ARG A 80 -2.41 -14.61 13.07
C ARG A 80 -2.81 -15.84 12.28
N LEU A 81 -2.84 -15.74 10.94
CA LEU A 81 -3.14 -16.88 10.09
C LEU A 81 -2.12 -18.01 10.27
N MET A 82 -0.84 -17.65 10.36
CA MET A 82 0.21 -18.64 10.59
C MET A 82 0.09 -19.32 11.95
N ASP A 83 -0.21 -18.56 12.99
CA ASP A 83 -0.35 -19.06 14.35
C ASP A 83 -1.56 -19.99 14.47
N LEU A 84 -2.62 -19.73 13.72
CA LEU A 84 -3.80 -20.59 13.69
C LEU A 84 -3.57 -21.89 12.95
N GLY A 85 -2.51 -21.97 12.14
CA GLY A 85 -2.19 -23.17 11.38
C GLY A 85 -3.19 -23.48 10.27
N CYS A 86 -3.99 -22.53 9.84
CA CYS A 86 -4.94 -22.74 8.75
C CYS A 86 -4.23 -22.81 7.41
N TYR A 87 -4.95 -23.23 6.36
CA TYR A 87 -4.36 -23.38 5.03
C TYR A 87 -3.74 -22.07 4.53
N ARG A 88 -4.45 -20.96 4.69
CA ARG A 88 -3.94 -19.65 4.28
C ARG A 88 -2.64 -19.30 4.99
N GLY A 89 -2.56 -19.57 6.28
CA GLY A 89 -1.35 -19.33 7.06
C GLY A 89 -0.18 -20.21 6.60
N LEU A 90 -0.43 -21.46 6.26
CA LEU A 90 0.61 -22.35 5.73
C LEU A 90 1.13 -21.83 4.40
N ARG A 91 0.27 -21.29 3.54
CA ARG A 91 0.70 -20.72 2.26
C ARG A 91 1.59 -19.51 2.48
N HIS A 92 1.26 -18.64 3.43
CA HIS A 92 2.11 -17.50 3.78
C HIS A 92 3.46 -17.96 4.33
N ARG A 93 3.45 -18.98 5.18
CA ARG A 93 4.69 -19.50 5.78
C ARG A 93 5.64 -20.04 4.71
N ARG A 94 5.09 -20.68 3.69
CA ARG A 94 5.90 -21.26 2.60
C ARG A 94 6.20 -20.27 1.48
N GLY A 95 5.67 -19.05 1.56
CA GLY A 95 5.86 -18.06 0.51
C GLY A 95 5.15 -18.41 -0.79
N LEU A 96 4.03 -19.12 -0.71
CA LEU A 96 3.26 -19.54 -1.87
C LEU A 96 1.99 -18.69 -2.03
N PRO A 97 1.40 -18.64 -3.25
CA PRO A 97 0.15 -17.92 -3.43
C PRO A 97 -0.95 -18.46 -2.52
N VAL A 98 -1.76 -17.57 -1.96
CA VAL A 98 -2.78 -17.92 -0.98
C VAL A 98 -4.19 -17.99 -1.55
N ARG A 99 -4.40 -17.53 -2.78
CA ARG A 99 -5.72 -17.46 -3.40
C ARG A 99 -5.96 -18.53 -4.47
N GLY A 100 -5.36 -19.70 -4.31
CA GLY A 100 -5.58 -20.81 -5.22
C GLY A 100 -4.92 -20.70 -6.58
N GLN A 101 -3.96 -19.82 -6.73
CA GLN A 101 -3.24 -19.64 -7.99
C GLN A 101 -2.35 -20.84 -8.27
N ARG A 102 -2.11 -21.08 -9.56
CA ARG A 102 -1.22 -22.18 -9.97
C ARG A 102 0.20 -21.89 -9.52
N THR A 103 0.87 -22.92 -9.02
CA THR A 103 2.27 -22.81 -8.60
C THR A 103 3.22 -23.51 -9.57
N HIS A 104 2.68 -24.35 -10.45
CA HIS A 104 3.48 -25.15 -11.38
C HIS A 104 4.17 -24.29 -12.46
N THR A 105 3.51 -23.26 -12.93
CA THR A 105 4.03 -22.44 -14.04
C THR A 105 4.36 -21.01 -13.65
N ASN A 106 3.43 -20.31 -13.03
CA ASN A 106 3.54 -18.90 -12.71
C ASN A 106 3.71 -18.69 -11.19
N ALA A 107 3.20 -17.60 -10.66
CA ALA A 107 3.30 -17.25 -9.24
C ALA A 107 4.69 -16.74 -8.85
N ARG A 108 5.35 -16.03 -9.79
CA ARG A 108 6.70 -15.54 -9.53
C ARG A 108 6.75 -14.42 -8.48
N THR A 109 5.67 -13.66 -8.34
CA THR A 109 5.62 -12.58 -7.35
C THR A 109 5.83 -13.11 -5.93
N ARG A 110 5.23 -14.26 -5.60
CA ARG A 110 5.37 -14.88 -4.28
C ARG A 110 6.58 -15.78 -4.19
N LYS A 111 6.84 -16.55 -5.25
CA LYS A 111 7.91 -17.53 -5.25
C LYS A 111 9.27 -16.92 -5.60
N GLY A 112 9.28 -15.72 -6.17
CA GLY A 112 10.49 -15.08 -6.64
C GLY A 112 10.87 -15.53 -8.04
N PRO A 113 12.02 -15.07 -8.55
CA PRO A 113 12.48 -15.44 -9.90
C PRO A 113 12.65 -16.94 -10.05
N ALA A 114 12.44 -17.44 -11.27
CA ALA A 114 12.62 -18.86 -11.56
C ALA A 114 14.09 -19.24 -11.37
N ARG A 115 14.31 -20.38 -10.71
CA ARG A 115 15.66 -20.90 -10.46
C ARG A 115 15.73 -22.36 -10.89
N PRO A 116 16.77 -22.76 -11.61
CA PRO A 116 16.95 -24.17 -11.88
C PRO A 116 17.28 -24.91 -10.58
N ILE A 117 16.83 -26.16 -10.51
CA ILE A 117 17.13 -26.99 -9.36
C ILE A 117 18.59 -27.39 -9.43
N ALA A 118 19.32 -27.22 -8.33
CA ALA A 118 20.73 -27.58 -8.27
C ALA A 118 20.91 -29.07 -8.57
N GLY A 119 21.86 -29.41 -9.42
CA GLY A 119 22.14 -30.77 -9.80
C GLY A 119 21.26 -31.33 -10.90
N LYS A 120 20.25 -30.59 -11.31
CA LYS A 120 19.36 -31.01 -12.41
C LYS A 120 19.67 -30.26 -13.69
N LYS A 121 20.88 -30.40 -14.13
CA LYS A 121 21.33 -29.79 -15.35
C LYS A 121 20.67 -30.39 -16.56
N LYS A 122 20.28 -29.55 -17.48
CA LYS A 122 19.64 -30.00 -18.71
C LYS A 122 20.50 -29.74 -19.90
#